data_218b3d036e78c5180940f8abfd342ea6
#
_entry.id   218b3d036e78c5180940f8abfd342ea6
#
_cell.length_a   1.000
_cell.length_b   1.000
_cell.length_c   1.000
_cell.angle_alpha   90.00
_cell.angle_beta   90.00
_cell.angle_gamma   90.00
#
_symmetry.space_group_name_H-M   'P 1'
#
loop_
_entity.id
_entity.type
_entity.pdbx_description
1 polymer ?
#
loop_
_entity_poly.entity_id
_entity_poly.type
_entity_poly.pdbx_seq_one_letter_code
_entity_poly.pdbx_strand_id
1 'polypeptide(L)'
;MKKFLCAAIFTLFFCLASFAQDVIVLRNADEIQAKVLVVGIHDITYKKWDNQDGPSYQIAKNDVFFIKYANGTKEVFNQQPANPDVSASSDATVASRKMSPYFNAYVEGGCIFTADEAGPMLNATLGFHLRKDLFIGVQTGIDAFFGAPASGTAGFDVGSYLLMLDFRGYLPTKKTLDAYVECALGAAFLTRFGHGFYYDGRYYEFPTMATFRMQVGLGLEYRRATVSAGYSLFHLVQKVDLHCGYVKVGVRLGKLK
;
A
#
# COMPACT_ATOMS: atom_id res chain seq x y z
N MET A 1 -9.40 -15.93 -22.27
CA MET A 1 -9.66 -15.51 -20.88
C MET A 1 -8.46 -14.82 -20.22
N LYS A 2 -7.19 -15.32 -20.34
CA LYS A 2 -5.99 -14.72 -19.71
C LYS A 2 -5.72 -13.26 -20.12
N LYS A 3 -5.98 -12.87 -21.37
CA LYS A 3 -5.80 -11.49 -21.87
C LYS A 3 -6.78 -10.49 -21.26
N PHE A 4 -7.99 -10.92 -20.91
CA PHE A 4 -9.00 -10.08 -20.27
C PHE A 4 -8.71 -9.83 -18.79
N LEU A 5 -8.10 -10.80 -18.09
CA LEU A 5 -7.73 -10.64 -16.69
C LEU A 5 -6.58 -9.63 -16.52
N CYS A 6 -5.54 -9.70 -17.37
CA CYS A 6 -4.46 -8.70 -17.38
C CYS A 6 -4.98 -7.29 -17.72
N ALA A 7 -5.90 -7.18 -18.69
CA ALA A 7 -6.53 -5.90 -19.02
C ALA A 7 -7.36 -5.36 -17.86
N ALA A 8 -8.11 -6.20 -17.14
CA ALA A 8 -8.92 -5.82 -15.98
C ALA A 8 -8.04 -5.35 -14.81
N ILE A 9 -6.92 -6.03 -14.54
CA ILE A 9 -5.96 -5.63 -13.49
C ILE A 9 -5.28 -4.31 -13.89
N PHE A 10 -4.90 -4.13 -15.16
CA PHE A 10 -4.30 -2.90 -15.64
C PHE A 10 -5.28 -1.73 -15.61
N THR A 11 -6.56 -1.96 -15.93
CA THR A 11 -7.63 -0.94 -15.84
C THR A 11 -7.92 -0.57 -14.38
N LEU A 12 -7.90 -1.53 -13.46
CA LEU A 12 -8.09 -1.28 -12.03
C LEU A 12 -6.93 -0.45 -11.45
N PHE A 13 -5.71 -0.69 -11.92
CA PHE A 13 -4.54 0.09 -11.52
C PHE A 13 -4.56 1.53 -12.06
N PHE A 14 -5.15 1.72 -13.25
CA PHE A 14 -5.30 3.06 -13.85
C PHE A 14 -6.44 3.89 -13.23
N CYS A 15 -7.47 3.24 -12.67
CA CYS A 15 -8.54 3.92 -11.93
C CYS A 15 -8.10 4.51 -10.58
N LEU A 16 -6.94 4.11 -10.06
CA LEU A 16 -6.38 4.67 -8.82
C LEU A 16 -5.58 5.97 -9.05
N ALA A 17 -5.39 6.39 -10.28
CA ALA A 17 -4.96 7.76 -10.60
C ALA A 17 -6.14 8.71 -10.33
N SER A 18 -6.53 8.86 -9.06
CA SER A 18 -7.39 9.94 -8.62
C SER A 18 -6.71 11.24 -9.04
N PHE A 19 -7.27 11.94 -9.99
CA PHE A 19 -6.89 13.32 -10.27
C PHE A 19 -7.18 14.11 -8.99
N ALA A 20 -6.17 14.23 -8.14
CA ALA A 20 -6.28 15.01 -6.95
C ALA A 20 -6.41 16.47 -7.38
N GLN A 21 -7.55 17.04 -7.09
CA GLN A 21 -7.86 18.45 -7.34
C GLN A 21 -7.65 19.27 -6.07
N ASP A 22 -7.38 20.56 -6.24
CA ASP A 22 -7.37 21.47 -5.11
C ASP A 22 -8.81 21.74 -4.68
N VAL A 23 -9.04 21.83 -3.38
CA VAL A 23 -10.35 22.19 -2.79
C VAL A 23 -10.18 23.41 -1.93
N ILE A 24 -10.87 24.49 -2.27
CA ILE A 24 -10.95 25.71 -1.48
C ILE A 24 -12.19 25.60 -0.61
N VAL A 25 -12.01 25.57 0.72
CA VAL A 25 -13.10 25.52 1.68
C VAL A 25 -13.32 26.90 2.26
N LEU A 26 -14.53 27.41 2.08
CA LEU A 26 -14.94 28.72 2.53
C LEU A 26 -15.36 28.71 4.02
N ARG A 27 -15.47 29.86 4.62
CA ARG A 27 -15.90 29.98 6.03
C ARG A 27 -17.35 29.63 6.26
N ASN A 28 -18.19 29.69 5.24
CA ASN A 28 -19.59 29.25 5.27
C ASN A 28 -19.72 27.72 5.07
N ALA A 29 -18.59 26.99 5.02
CA ALA A 29 -18.48 25.58 4.76
C ALA A 29 -18.76 25.14 3.31
N ASP A 30 -18.92 26.04 2.36
CA ASP A 30 -18.97 25.70 0.94
C ASP A 30 -17.60 25.26 0.44
N GLU A 31 -17.58 24.31 -0.51
CA GLU A 31 -16.38 23.79 -1.12
C GLU A 31 -16.33 24.13 -2.62
N ILE A 32 -15.20 24.67 -3.05
CA ILE A 32 -14.93 24.97 -4.47
C ILE A 32 -13.85 24.01 -4.95
N GLN A 33 -14.20 23.14 -5.88
CA GLN A 33 -13.24 22.31 -6.60
C GLN A 33 -12.53 23.19 -7.64
N ALA A 34 -11.21 23.30 -7.50
CA ALA A 34 -10.43 24.28 -8.22
C ALA A 34 -9.03 23.79 -8.57
N LYS A 35 -8.36 24.56 -9.40
CA LYS A 35 -6.92 24.59 -9.55
C LYS A 35 -6.44 25.96 -9.05
N VAL A 36 -5.79 25.96 -7.91
CA VAL A 36 -5.23 27.17 -7.33
C VAL A 36 -4.02 27.61 -8.15
N LEU A 37 -4.01 28.84 -8.61
CA LEU A 37 -2.94 29.41 -9.42
C LEU A 37 -1.98 30.25 -8.58
N VAL A 38 -2.53 31.14 -7.75
CA VAL A 38 -1.74 32.04 -6.92
C VAL A 38 -2.47 32.26 -5.59
N VAL A 39 -1.72 32.18 -4.50
CA VAL A 39 -2.18 32.60 -3.17
C VAL A 39 -1.51 33.95 -2.88
N GLY A 40 -2.25 35.03 -3.09
CA GLY A 40 -1.80 36.39 -2.84
C GLY A 40 -1.84 36.77 -1.36
N ILE A 41 -1.54 38.04 -1.08
CA ILE A 41 -1.60 38.58 0.29
C ILE A 41 -3.05 38.72 0.74
N HIS A 42 -3.93 39.21 -0.13
CA HIS A 42 -5.32 39.51 0.17
C HIS A 42 -6.34 38.62 -0.55
N ASP A 43 -5.96 37.99 -1.64
CA ASP A 43 -6.82 37.20 -2.52
C ASP A 43 -6.15 35.89 -2.96
N ILE A 44 -6.99 34.97 -3.43
CA ILE A 44 -6.59 33.69 -3.99
C ILE A 44 -7.14 33.64 -5.41
N THR A 45 -6.26 33.45 -6.39
CA THR A 45 -6.62 33.28 -7.80
C THR A 45 -6.67 31.81 -8.14
N TYR A 46 -7.79 31.36 -8.73
CA TYR A 46 -8.01 29.97 -9.07
C TYR A 46 -8.80 29.82 -10.37
N LYS A 47 -8.76 28.64 -10.97
CA LYS A 47 -9.68 28.20 -12.03
C LYS A 47 -10.62 27.14 -11.46
N LYS A 48 -11.89 27.13 -11.87
CA LYS A 48 -12.81 26.04 -11.52
C LYS A 48 -12.34 24.75 -12.17
N TRP A 49 -12.47 23.65 -11.45
CA TRP A 49 -12.00 22.35 -11.91
C TRP A 49 -12.72 21.87 -13.18
N ASP A 50 -14.00 22.15 -13.29
CA ASP A 50 -14.87 21.85 -14.42
C ASP A 50 -14.65 22.75 -15.64
N ASN A 51 -13.86 23.83 -15.50
CA ASN A 51 -13.59 24.78 -16.58
C ASN A 51 -12.15 25.32 -16.54
N GLN A 52 -11.18 24.45 -16.84
CA GLN A 52 -9.75 24.77 -16.79
C GLN A 52 -9.31 25.76 -17.89
N ASP A 53 -10.02 25.79 -19.02
CA ASP A 53 -9.75 26.69 -20.14
C ASP A 53 -10.52 28.02 -20.00
N GLY A 54 -11.38 28.14 -18.99
CA GLY A 54 -12.19 29.30 -18.70
C GLY A 54 -11.42 30.43 -18.00
N PRO A 55 -12.15 31.48 -17.59
CA PRO A 55 -11.57 32.63 -16.88
C PRO A 55 -11.00 32.23 -15.52
N SER A 56 -10.03 32.99 -15.06
CA SER A 56 -9.54 32.93 -13.69
C SER A 56 -10.50 33.68 -12.76
N TYR A 57 -10.77 33.10 -11.60
CA TYR A 57 -11.59 33.67 -10.54
C TYR A 57 -10.69 34.14 -9.40
N GLN A 58 -11.16 35.15 -8.68
CA GLN A 58 -10.51 35.62 -7.47
C GLN A 58 -11.48 35.56 -6.29
N ILE A 59 -10.98 35.17 -5.14
CA ILE A 59 -11.74 35.15 -3.88
C ILE A 59 -10.89 35.78 -2.80
N ALA A 60 -11.52 36.58 -1.93
CA ALA A 60 -10.81 37.18 -0.82
C ALA A 60 -10.32 36.12 0.16
N LYS A 61 -9.06 36.20 0.55
CA LYS A 61 -8.43 35.26 1.51
C LYS A 61 -9.18 35.19 2.83
N ASN A 62 -9.87 36.28 3.19
CA ASN A 62 -10.70 36.37 4.40
C ASN A 62 -11.93 35.45 4.37
N ASP A 63 -12.44 35.12 3.19
CA ASP A 63 -13.62 34.27 3.01
C ASP A 63 -13.24 32.79 2.98
N VAL A 64 -11.95 32.50 2.87
CA VAL A 64 -11.43 31.14 2.81
C VAL A 64 -11.01 30.67 4.21
N PHE A 65 -11.47 29.49 4.59
CA PHE A 65 -11.07 28.83 5.82
C PHE A 65 -9.77 28.07 5.64
N PHE A 66 -9.68 27.24 4.59
CA PHE A 66 -8.44 26.56 4.19
C PHE A 66 -8.48 26.15 2.72
N ILE A 67 -7.30 25.87 2.16
CA ILE A 67 -7.12 25.20 0.89
C ILE A 67 -6.54 23.82 1.15
N LYS A 68 -7.12 22.79 0.53
CA LYS A 68 -6.55 21.45 0.43
C LYS A 68 -6.02 21.27 -0.99
N TYR A 69 -4.71 21.18 -1.14
CA TYR A 69 -4.07 21.00 -2.44
C TYR A 69 -4.12 19.56 -2.93
N ALA A 70 -4.03 19.39 -4.24
CA ALA A 70 -3.97 18.09 -4.93
C ALA A 70 -2.88 17.15 -4.37
N ASN A 71 -1.77 17.71 -3.90
CA ASN A 71 -0.67 16.96 -3.29
C ASN A 71 -0.94 16.52 -1.84
N GLY A 72 -2.16 16.78 -1.32
CA GLY A 72 -2.58 16.47 0.05
C GLY A 72 -2.13 17.48 1.11
N THR A 73 -1.41 18.53 0.75
CA THR A 73 -1.08 19.62 1.70
C THR A 73 -2.30 20.47 1.99
N LYS A 74 -2.33 21.10 3.17
CA LYS A 74 -3.41 21.95 3.62
C LYS A 74 -2.85 23.29 4.13
N GLU A 75 -3.39 24.40 3.62
CA GLU A 75 -3.07 25.75 4.06
C GLU A 75 -4.30 26.37 4.72
N VAL A 76 -4.17 26.76 6.01
CA VAL A 76 -5.28 27.29 6.83
C VAL A 76 -5.10 28.78 7.01
N PHE A 77 -6.15 29.55 6.78
CA PHE A 77 -6.16 31.03 6.93
C PHE A 77 -6.90 31.39 8.20
N ASN A 78 -6.14 31.56 9.30
CA ASN A 78 -6.67 32.05 10.56
C ASN A 78 -6.64 33.59 10.56
N GLN A 79 -7.80 34.21 10.55
CA GLN A 79 -7.87 35.60 10.99
C GLN A 79 -8.24 35.63 12.47
N GLN A 80 -7.26 35.96 13.28
CA GLN A 80 -7.50 36.50 14.60
C GLN A 80 -7.65 38.01 14.45
N PRO A 81 -8.71 38.66 14.97
CA PRO A 81 -8.79 40.12 14.94
C PRO A 81 -7.59 40.68 15.70
N ALA A 82 -6.90 41.62 15.07
CA ALA A 82 -5.76 42.30 15.64
C ALA A 82 -6.19 43.01 16.91
N ASN A 83 -5.79 42.52 18.06
CA ASN A 83 -5.76 43.28 19.30
C ASN A 83 -4.36 43.92 19.41
N PRO A 84 -4.19 45.24 19.47
CA PRO A 84 -2.90 45.89 19.31
C PRO A 84 -2.10 46.04 20.61
N ASP A 85 -2.16 45.10 21.53
CA ASP A 85 -1.27 45.09 22.69
C ASP A 85 -1.07 43.65 23.20
N VAL A 86 -0.06 42.97 22.67
CA VAL A 86 0.85 42.08 23.41
C VAL A 86 2.02 41.76 22.49
N SER A 87 3.12 42.43 22.69
CA SER A 87 4.46 41.97 22.26
C SER A 87 4.79 40.73 23.05
N ALA A 88 4.66 39.57 22.41
CA ALA A 88 5.32 38.34 22.87
C ALA A 88 5.49 37.40 21.67
N SER A 89 6.75 37.25 21.28
CA SER A 89 7.30 36.19 20.50
C SER A 89 6.53 34.87 20.65
N SER A 90 5.87 34.45 19.60
CA SER A 90 5.68 33.06 19.31
C SER A 90 5.58 32.92 17.80
N ASP A 91 6.70 32.60 17.17
CA ASP A 91 6.82 31.89 15.93
C ASP A 91 6.02 30.56 16.05
N ALA A 92 4.69 30.67 16.05
CA ALA A 92 3.85 29.55 15.75
C ALA A 92 3.68 29.50 14.23
N THR A 93 4.77 29.27 13.54
CA THR A 93 4.75 28.58 12.28
C THR A 93 3.97 27.30 12.55
N VAL A 94 2.67 27.26 12.18
CA VAL A 94 1.98 26.03 11.92
C VAL A 94 2.64 25.49 10.65
N ALA A 95 3.90 25.12 10.77
CA ALA A 95 4.55 24.27 9.84
C ALA A 95 3.62 23.06 9.72
N SER A 96 3.05 22.87 8.55
CA SER A 96 2.57 21.55 8.13
C SER A 96 3.64 20.59 8.65
N ARG A 97 3.33 19.90 9.73
CA ARG A 97 4.28 19.01 10.39
C ARG A 97 4.56 17.93 9.36
N LYS A 98 5.59 18.17 8.53
CA LYS A 98 6.10 17.23 7.55
C LYS A 98 6.39 15.99 8.37
N MET A 99 5.50 15.01 8.27
CA MET A 99 5.60 13.81 9.08
C MET A 99 6.91 13.16 8.71
N SER A 100 7.85 13.14 9.64
CA SER A 100 9.12 12.46 9.43
C SER A 100 8.81 10.97 9.21
N PRO A 101 9.40 10.34 8.18
CA PRO A 101 9.26 8.91 8.00
C PRO A 101 9.63 8.18 9.28
N TYR A 102 8.86 7.18 9.67
CA TYR A 102 9.14 6.39 10.86
C TYR A 102 9.23 4.91 10.51
N PHE A 103 10.18 4.25 11.15
CA PHE A 103 10.47 2.83 10.93
C PHE A 103 9.43 1.94 11.61
N ASN A 104 9.02 0.90 10.90
CA ASN A 104 8.22 -0.21 11.43
C ASN A 104 8.69 -1.54 10.86
N ALA A 105 8.44 -2.58 11.62
CA ALA A 105 8.59 -3.95 11.19
C ALA A 105 7.25 -4.69 11.34
N TYR A 106 7.02 -5.66 10.48
CA TYR A 106 5.88 -6.58 10.56
C TYR A 106 6.40 -8.00 10.62
N VAL A 107 5.82 -8.80 11.49
CA VAL A 107 6.05 -10.25 11.54
C VAL A 107 4.68 -10.90 11.37
N GLU A 108 4.52 -11.66 10.31
CA GLU A 108 3.24 -12.21 9.88
C GLU A 108 3.38 -13.70 9.58
N GLY A 109 2.55 -14.51 10.21
CA GLY A 109 2.45 -15.94 9.97
C GLY A 109 1.10 -16.30 9.41
N GLY A 110 1.01 -17.34 8.61
CA GLY A 110 -0.24 -17.71 7.97
C GLY A 110 -0.18 -18.98 7.18
N CYS A 111 -1.06 -19.06 6.21
CA CYS A 111 -1.17 -20.19 5.30
C CYS A 111 -1.22 -19.67 3.86
N ILE A 112 -0.48 -20.37 2.99
CA ILE A 112 -0.55 -20.21 1.55
C ILE A 112 -1.14 -21.50 0.97
N PHE A 113 -1.98 -21.38 -0.05
CA PHE A 113 -2.71 -22.51 -0.62
C PHE A 113 -2.92 -22.35 -2.13
N THR A 114 -2.91 -23.46 -2.81
CA THR A 114 -3.36 -23.65 -4.19
C THR A 114 -4.69 -24.42 -4.20
N ALA A 115 -5.13 -24.90 -5.36
CA ALA A 115 -6.28 -25.79 -5.45
C ALA A 115 -6.04 -27.15 -4.76
N ASP A 116 -4.80 -27.63 -4.78
CA ASP A 116 -4.47 -29.00 -4.38
C ASP A 116 -3.50 -29.07 -3.18
N GLU A 117 -2.85 -27.98 -2.85
CA GLU A 117 -1.80 -27.92 -1.84
C GLU A 117 -1.99 -26.75 -0.91
N ALA A 118 -1.59 -26.91 0.33
CA ALA A 118 -1.55 -25.84 1.30
C ALA A 118 -0.34 -25.98 2.23
N GLY A 119 0.11 -24.90 2.82
CA GLY A 119 1.18 -24.94 3.78
C GLY A 119 1.39 -23.64 4.54
N PRO A 120 2.23 -23.66 5.58
CA PRO A 120 2.51 -22.50 6.38
C PRO A 120 3.34 -21.46 5.61
N MET A 121 3.15 -20.21 6.00
CA MET A 121 3.99 -19.09 5.58
C MET A 121 4.42 -18.28 6.81
N LEU A 122 5.62 -17.73 6.76
CA LEU A 122 6.15 -16.82 7.76
C LEU A 122 6.89 -15.70 7.06
N ASN A 123 6.48 -14.47 7.28
CA ASN A 123 7.04 -13.29 6.67
C ASN A 123 7.51 -12.28 7.71
N ALA A 124 8.60 -11.59 7.41
CA ALA A 124 9.07 -10.42 8.11
C ALA A 124 9.24 -9.28 7.12
N THR A 125 8.68 -8.13 7.42
CA THR A 125 8.79 -6.92 6.59
C THR A 125 9.40 -5.80 7.40
N LEU A 126 10.44 -5.16 6.86
CA LEU A 126 11.12 -4.02 7.47
C LEU A 126 10.97 -2.81 6.54
N GLY A 127 10.56 -1.66 7.07
CA GLY A 127 10.37 -0.51 6.22
C GLY A 127 9.95 0.76 6.95
N PHE A 128 9.50 1.71 6.16
CA PHE A 128 9.16 3.05 6.64
C PHE A 128 7.74 3.44 6.22
N HIS A 129 7.01 4.03 7.15
CA HIS A 129 5.86 4.84 6.79
C HIS A 129 6.37 6.19 6.28
N LEU A 130 6.23 6.43 4.98
CA LEU A 130 6.55 7.71 4.35
C LEU A 130 5.49 8.76 4.67
N ARG A 131 4.25 8.30 4.79
CA ARG A 131 3.06 9.06 5.18
C ARG A 131 2.21 8.17 6.09
N LYS A 132 1.17 8.74 6.72
CA LYS A 132 0.22 7.97 7.56
C LYS A 132 -0.48 6.84 6.80
N ASP A 133 -0.66 7.04 5.50
CA ASP A 133 -1.40 6.20 4.58
C ASP A 133 -0.50 5.37 3.65
N LEU A 134 0.83 5.51 3.74
CA LEU A 134 1.76 4.82 2.84
C LEU A 134 2.94 4.24 3.59
N PHE A 135 3.09 2.92 3.50
CA PHE A 135 4.26 2.16 3.96
C PHE A 135 4.99 1.55 2.77
N ILE A 136 6.32 1.56 2.83
CA ILE A 136 7.20 0.88 1.88
C ILE A 136 8.25 0.11 2.68
N GLY A 137 8.43 -1.16 2.34
CA GLY A 137 9.37 -2.03 3.04
C GLY A 137 9.98 -3.11 2.17
N VAL A 138 10.89 -3.85 2.76
CA VAL A 138 11.45 -5.08 2.22
C VAL A 138 10.87 -6.24 3.02
N GLN A 139 10.23 -7.16 2.33
CA GLN A 139 9.67 -8.38 2.88
C GLN A 139 10.62 -9.53 2.57
N THR A 140 10.90 -10.32 3.60
CA THR A 140 11.54 -11.63 3.48
C THR A 140 10.69 -12.67 4.21
N GLY A 141 10.84 -13.93 3.86
CA GLY A 141 10.05 -14.98 4.49
C GLY A 141 10.30 -16.34 3.90
N ILE A 142 9.56 -17.28 4.44
CA ILE A 142 9.55 -18.67 4.00
C ILE A 142 8.10 -19.13 3.83
N ASP A 143 7.86 -19.87 2.76
CA ASP A 143 6.61 -20.59 2.56
C ASP A 143 6.94 -22.07 2.35
N ALA A 144 6.03 -22.95 2.73
CA ALA A 144 6.11 -24.38 2.42
C ALA A 144 4.78 -24.84 1.83
N PHE A 145 4.84 -25.74 0.87
CA PHE A 145 3.68 -26.39 0.28
C PHE A 145 3.74 -27.87 0.55
N PHE A 146 2.69 -28.40 1.15
CA PHE A 146 2.51 -29.81 1.43
C PHE A 146 1.35 -30.31 0.58
N GLY A 147 1.65 -31.17 -0.41
CA GLY A 147 0.64 -31.84 -1.21
C GLY A 147 0.00 -32.97 -0.42
N ALA A 148 -1.31 -33.17 -0.55
CA ALA A 148 -1.94 -34.40 -0.12
C ALA A 148 -1.35 -35.56 -0.94
N PRO A 149 -0.88 -36.66 -0.32
CA PRO A 149 -0.34 -37.79 -1.07
C PRO A 149 -1.46 -38.40 -1.93
N ALA A 150 -1.51 -37.98 -3.20
CA ALA A 150 -2.33 -38.70 -4.16
C ALA A 150 -1.75 -40.11 -4.28
N SER A 151 -2.44 -41.09 -3.72
CA SER A 151 -2.25 -42.55 -3.84
C SER A 151 -0.82 -42.97 -4.28
N GLY A 152 0.10 -43.05 -3.31
CA GLY A 152 1.37 -43.78 -3.49
C GLY A 152 2.56 -42.99 -4.02
N THR A 153 2.44 -41.70 -4.29
CA THR A 153 3.56 -40.79 -4.59
C THR A 153 3.83 -39.89 -3.40
N ALA A 154 5.08 -39.80 -2.94
CA ALA A 154 5.51 -38.90 -1.90
C ALA A 154 5.08 -37.45 -2.29
N GLY A 155 4.35 -36.77 -1.39
CA GLY A 155 3.93 -35.41 -1.59
C GLY A 155 5.11 -34.51 -1.93
N PHE A 156 4.89 -33.54 -2.81
CA PHE A 156 5.91 -32.59 -3.21
C PHE A 156 6.03 -31.52 -2.11
N ASP A 157 7.04 -31.67 -1.25
CA ASP A 157 7.36 -30.64 -0.27
C ASP A 157 8.23 -29.59 -0.94
N VAL A 158 7.63 -28.46 -1.32
CA VAL A 158 8.34 -27.34 -1.90
C VAL A 158 8.36 -26.20 -0.89
N GLY A 159 9.56 -25.70 -0.61
CA GLY A 159 9.74 -24.48 0.15
C GLY A 159 10.12 -23.32 -0.74
N SER A 160 9.80 -22.12 -0.29
CA SER A 160 10.28 -20.91 -0.95
C SER A 160 10.87 -19.92 0.06
N TYR A 161 11.97 -19.29 -0.33
CA TYR A 161 12.55 -18.15 0.37
C TYR A 161 12.21 -16.89 -0.43
N LEU A 162 11.78 -15.82 0.27
CA LEU A 162 11.26 -14.63 -0.35
C LEU A 162 12.20 -13.44 -0.15
N LEU A 163 12.30 -12.61 -1.19
CA LEU A 163 12.85 -11.25 -1.11
C LEU A 163 12.01 -10.35 -2.00
N MET A 164 11.19 -9.51 -1.39
CA MET A 164 10.19 -8.71 -2.09
C MET A 164 10.19 -7.26 -1.59
N LEU A 165 9.80 -6.33 -2.44
CA LEU A 165 9.41 -4.98 -2.04
C LEU A 165 7.92 -5.01 -1.66
N ASP A 166 7.59 -4.54 -0.48
CA ASP A 166 6.23 -4.49 0.07
C ASP A 166 5.75 -3.04 0.13
N PHE A 167 4.57 -2.82 -0.44
CA PHE A 167 3.87 -1.54 -0.46
C PHE A 167 2.51 -1.73 0.22
N ARG A 168 2.21 -0.91 1.23
CA ARG A 168 0.91 -0.91 1.91
C ARG A 168 0.29 0.47 1.85
N GLY A 169 -0.88 0.57 1.21
CA GLY A 169 -1.71 1.76 1.17
C GLY A 169 -2.82 1.67 2.20
N TYR A 170 -2.82 2.55 3.20
CA TYR A 170 -3.81 2.55 4.28
C TYR A 170 -4.97 3.50 3.94
N LEU A 171 -6.19 3.01 4.11
CA LEU A 171 -7.38 3.84 4.00
C LEU A 171 -7.52 4.67 5.28
N PRO A 172 -7.64 6.00 5.18
CA PRO A 172 -7.77 6.85 6.35
C PRO A 172 -9.09 6.56 7.07
N THR A 173 -9.00 6.02 8.27
CA THR A 173 -10.16 5.85 9.14
C THR A 173 -10.01 6.73 10.38
N LYS A 174 -11.13 7.15 10.96
CA LYS A 174 -11.15 7.90 12.23
C LYS A 174 -11.10 6.99 13.45
N LYS A 175 -11.03 5.68 13.24
CA LYS A 175 -11.08 4.63 14.28
C LYS A 175 -9.72 3.99 14.48
N THR A 176 -9.61 3.16 15.47
CA THR A 176 -8.41 2.37 15.80
C THR A 176 -8.19 1.17 14.86
N LEU A 177 -9.12 0.95 13.93
CA LEU A 177 -9.05 -0.09 12.89
C LEU A 177 -8.75 0.57 11.56
N ASP A 178 -7.62 0.25 10.96
CA ASP A 178 -7.20 0.70 9.64
C ASP A 178 -7.30 -0.44 8.62
N ALA A 179 -7.97 -0.20 7.50
CA ALA A 179 -7.93 -1.11 6.37
C ALA A 179 -6.75 -0.74 5.45
N TYR A 180 -6.12 -1.72 4.83
CA TYR A 180 -5.04 -1.47 3.88
C TYR A 180 -5.11 -2.41 2.68
N VAL A 181 -4.53 -1.93 1.58
CA VAL A 181 -4.20 -2.74 0.41
C VAL A 181 -2.71 -3.01 0.46
N GLU A 182 -2.31 -4.25 0.25
CA GLU A 182 -0.90 -4.61 0.12
C GLU A 182 -0.58 -5.07 -1.30
N CYS A 183 0.62 -4.72 -1.75
CA CYS A 183 1.19 -5.17 -2.99
C CYS A 183 2.67 -5.44 -2.76
N ALA A 184 3.12 -6.67 -2.97
CA ALA A 184 4.54 -7.00 -2.88
C ALA A 184 5.03 -7.64 -4.18
N LEU A 185 6.23 -7.25 -4.60
CA LEU A 185 6.86 -7.66 -5.85
C LEU A 185 8.31 -8.05 -5.59
N GLY A 186 8.77 -9.17 -6.13
CA GLY A 186 10.15 -9.57 -5.95
C GLY A 186 10.47 -10.96 -6.46
N ALA A 187 11.45 -11.57 -5.82
CA ALA A 187 11.91 -12.89 -6.13
C ALA A 187 11.51 -13.92 -5.06
N ALA A 188 11.19 -15.10 -5.49
CA ALA A 188 11.08 -16.29 -4.65
C ALA A 188 12.09 -17.32 -5.14
N PHE A 189 12.80 -17.91 -4.20
CA PHE A 189 13.74 -19.00 -4.47
C PHE A 189 13.08 -20.29 -4.03
N LEU A 190 12.56 -21.04 -4.99
CA LEU A 190 11.91 -22.31 -4.75
C LEU A 190 12.97 -23.37 -4.53
N THR A 191 12.84 -24.11 -3.44
CA THR A 191 13.68 -25.26 -3.14
C THR A 191 12.80 -26.42 -2.71
N ARG A 192 13.25 -27.61 -2.94
CA ARG A 192 12.57 -28.82 -2.49
C ARG A 192 13.13 -29.25 -1.15
N PHE A 193 12.26 -29.51 -0.19
CA PHE A 193 12.63 -30.17 1.05
C PHE A 193 12.59 -31.67 0.83
N GLY A 194 13.76 -32.32 0.71
CA GLY A 194 13.88 -33.76 0.55
C GLY A 194 14.63 -34.20 -0.71
N HIS A 195 14.79 -35.48 -0.83
CA HIS A 195 15.51 -36.12 -1.96
C HIS A 195 14.70 -35.97 -3.24
N GLY A 196 15.38 -35.88 -4.39
CA GLY A 196 14.78 -35.82 -5.70
C GLY A 196 13.73 -36.93 -5.91
N PHE A 197 12.97 -36.86 -6.96
CA PHE A 197 11.95 -37.85 -7.28
C PHE A 197 12.45 -38.82 -8.37
N TYR A 198 11.97 -40.05 -8.29
CA TYR A 198 12.19 -41.03 -9.34
C TYR A 198 11.05 -40.97 -10.36
N TYR A 199 11.38 -40.69 -11.62
CA TYR A 199 10.46 -40.78 -12.73
C TYR A 199 11.08 -41.67 -13.81
N ASP A 200 10.35 -42.65 -14.26
CA ASP A 200 10.83 -43.62 -15.25
C ASP A 200 12.21 -44.25 -14.90
N GLY A 201 12.37 -44.60 -13.61
CA GLY A 201 13.61 -45.22 -13.09
C GLY A 201 14.81 -44.26 -13.01
N ARG A 202 14.65 -42.99 -13.29
CA ARG A 202 15.70 -41.98 -13.20
C ARG A 202 15.44 -41.07 -12.00
N TYR A 203 16.51 -40.74 -11.31
CA TYR A 203 16.48 -39.74 -10.23
C TYR A 203 16.64 -38.33 -10.77
N TYR A 204 15.73 -37.48 -10.44
CA TYR A 204 15.74 -36.05 -10.80
C TYR A 204 15.93 -35.23 -9.55
N GLU A 205 17.02 -34.45 -9.49
CA GLU A 205 17.18 -33.36 -8.51
C GLU A 205 16.47 -32.13 -9.03
N PHE A 206 15.66 -31.48 -8.15
CA PHE A 206 15.14 -30.15 -8.44
C PHE A 206 16.19 -29.12 -8.04
N PRO A 207 16.81 -28.42 -8.99
CA PRO A 207 17.65 -27.29 -8.65
C PRO A 207 16.81 -26.19 -7.98
N THR A 208 17.40 -25.46 -7.04
CA THR A 208 16.81 -24.21 -6.53
C THR A 208 16.52 -23.28 -7.70
N MET A 209 15.27 -22.88 -7.87
CA MET A 209 14.84 -22.04 -8.98
C MET A 209 14.47 -20.66 -8.45
N ALA A 210 15.09 -19.64 -9.03
CA ALA A 210 14.62 -18.27 -8.81
C ALA A 210 13.41 -17.99 -9.69
N THR A 211 12.36 -17.44 -9.11
CA THR A 211 11.14 -17.07 -9.82
C THR A 211 10.69 -15.69 -9.42
N PHE A 212 10.02 -14.99 -10.34
CA PHE A 212 9.33 -13.75 -9.99
C PHE A 212 8.07 -14.07 -9.20
N ARG A 213 7.86 -13.31 -8.11
CA ARG A 213 6.64 -13.39 -7.31
C ARG A 213 5.97 -12.03 -7.20
N MET A 214 4.66 -12.04 -7.34
CA MET A 214 3.78 -10.93 -7.07
C MET A 214 2.76 -11.35 -6.02
N GLN A 215 2.46 -10.45 -5.09
CA GLN A 215 1.46 -10.66 -4.05
C GLN A 215 0.58 -9.42 -3.96
N VAL A 216 -0.73 -9.60 -3.91
CA VAL A 216 -1.71 -8.53 -3.71
C VAL A 216 -2.75 -8.98 -2.71
N GLY A 217 -3.18 -8.09 -1.83
CA GLY A 217 -4.14 -8.45 -0.81
C GLY A 217 -4.79 -7.25 -0.14
N LEU A 218 -5.75 -7.58 0.70
CA LEU A 218 -6.46 -6.66 1.56
C LEU A 218 -6.22 -7.05 3.01
N GLY A 219 -6.03 -6.07 3.86
CA GLY A 219 -5.78 -6.31 5.27
C GLY A 219 -6.47 -5.31 6.18
N LEU A 220 -6.51 -5.70 7.43
CA LEU A 220 -6.98 -4.88 8.55
C LEU A 220 -5.87 -4.82 9.59
N GLU A 221 -5.68 -3.65 10.15
CA GLU A 221 -4.76 -3.41 11.25
C GLU A 221 -5.52 -2.82 12.44
N TYR A 222 -5.49 -3.51 13.56
CA TYR A 222 -6.04 -3.04 14.82
C TYR A 222 -4.92 -2.88 15.84
N ARG A 223 -4.61 -1.63 16.20
CA ARG A 223 -3.45 -1.32 17.07
C ARG A 223 -2.15 -1.86 16.48
N ARG A 224 -1.70 -3.02 16.93
CA ARG A 224 -0.49 -3.70 16.46
C ARG A 224 -0.77 -5.02 15.74
N ALA A 225 -1.97 -5.55 15.86
CA ALA A 225 -2.37 -6.79 15.21
C ALA A 225 -2.75 -6.51 13.75
N THR A 226 -2.30 -7.36 12.86
CA THR A 226 -2.65 -7.33 11.43
C THR A 226 -3.31 -8.64 11.03
N VAL A 227 -4.25 -8.56 10.11
CA VAL A 227 -4.80 -9.71 9.40
C VAL A 227 -4.94 -9.32 7.94
N SER A 228 -4.49 -10.17 7.05
CA SER A 228 -4.68 -9.96 5.62
C SER A 228 -4.93 -11.26 4.88
N ALA A 229 -5.57 -11.12 3.73
CA ALA A 229 -5.82 -12.20 2.80
C ALA A 229 -5.65 -11.68 1.37
N GLY A 230 -5.23 -12.55 0.48
CA GLY A 230 -5.00 -12.12 -0.88
C GLY A 230 -4.57 -13.24 -1.81
N TYR A 231 -3.95 -12.81 -2.88
CA TYR A 231 -3.53 -13.64 -3.98
C TYR A 231 -2.04 -13.48 -4.22
N SER A 232 -1.36 -14.56 -4.51
CA SER A 232 0.06 -14.63 -4.84
C SER A 232 0.26 -15.39 -6.14
N LEU A 233 1.07 -14.81 -7.02
CA LEU A 233 1.46 -15.39 -8.30
C LEU A 233 2.96 -15.66 -8.29
N PHE A 234 3.35 -16.90 -8.58
CA PHE A 234 4.72 -17.28 -8.90
C PHE A 234 4.82 -17.51 -10.40
N HIS A 235 5.70 -16.77 -11.06
CA HIS A 235 5.96 -16.93 -12.48
C HIS A 235 7.15 -17.84 -12.68
N LEU A 236 6.88 -19.12 -12.96
CA LEU A 236 7.90 -20.14 -13.17
C LEU A 236 8.52 -20.04 -14.57
N VAL A 237 9.82 -20.25 -14.67
CA VAL A 237 10.63 -20.04 -15.89
C VAL A 237 10.14 -20.85 -17.12
N GLN A 238 9.33 -21.87 -16.93
CA GLN A 238 8.82 -22.73 -18.03
C GLN A 238 7.40 -22.36 -18.50
N LYS A 239 6.97 -21.09 -18.38
CA LYS A 239 5.62 -20.61 -18.74
C LYS A 239 4.49 -21.23 -17.90
N VAL A 240 4.80 -21.75 -16.75
CA VAL A 240 3.83 -22.22 -15.78
C VAL A 240 3.69 -21.16 -14.70
N ASP A 241 2.49 -20.68 -14.48
CA ASP A 241 2.16 -19.75 -13.41
C ASP A 241 1.51 -20.54 -12.26
N LEU A 242 2.08 -20.42 -11.06
CA LEU A 242 1.48 -21.00 -9.86
C LEU A 242 0.63 -19.93 -9.18
N HIS A 243 -0.65 -20.21 -9.09
CA HIS A 243 -1.67 -19.33 -8.53
C HIS A 243 -2.01 -19.75 -7.11
N CYS A 244 -1.77 -18.89 -6.13
CA CYS A 244 -1.99 -19.19 -4.71
C CYS A 244 -2.91 -18.17 -4.07
N GLY A 245 -3.77 -18.62 -3.15
CA GLY A 245 -4.38 -17.78 -2.15
C GLY A 245 -3.50 -17.73 -0.89
N TYR A 246 -3.65 -16.71 -0.07
CA TYR A 246 -3.04 -16.67 1.25
C TYR A 246 -3.91 -15.99 2.28
N VAL A 247 -3.73 -16.38 3.52
CA VAL A 247 -4.25 -15.69 4.71
C VAL A 247 -3.12 -15.61 5.72
N LYS A 248 -2.88 -14.42 6.27
CA LYS A 248 -1.84 -14.20 7.28
C LYS A 248 -2.36 -13.31 8.42
N VAL A 249 -1.84 -13.56 9.59
CA VAL A 249 -2.02 -12.75 10.80
C VAL A 249 -0.66 -12.35 11.33
N GLY A 250 -0.55 -11.21 11.96
CA GLY A 250 0.75 -10.77 12.44
C GLY A 250 0.68 -9.60 13.40
N VAL A 251 1.87 -9.10 13.68
CA VAL A 251 2.06 -7.97 14.58
C VAL A 251 2.97 -6.93 13.95
N ARG A 252 2.62 -5.68 14.15
CA ARG A 252 3.49 -4.53 13.85
C ARG A 252 4.37 -4.21 15.05
N LEU A 253 5.66 -4.13 14.81
CA LEU A 253 6.68 -3.69 15.74
C LEU A 253 7.13 -2.28 15.38
N GLY A 254 7.35 -1.42 16.36
CA GLY A 254 7.76 -0.04 16.16
C GLY A 254 6.74 0.98 16.65
N LYS A 255 6.79 2.19 16.10
CA LYS A 255 5.96 3.31 16.58
C LYS A 255 4.51 3.11 16.15
N LEU A 256 3.58 3.25 17.10
CA LEU A 256 2.15 3.39 16.80
C LEU A 256 1.89 4.78 16.18
N LYS A 257 0.89 4.83 15.29
CA LYS A 257 0.46 6.10 14.64
C LYS A 257 0.04 7.16 15.64
#